data_48ccca3aa32f71f034b842b23f15af56
#
_entry.id   48ccca3aa32f71f034b842b23f15af56
#
_cell.length_a   1.000
_cell.length_b   1.000
_cell.length_c   1.000
_cell.angle_alpha   90.00
_cell.angle_beta   90.00
_cell.angle_gamma   90.00
#
_symmetry.space_group_name_H-M   'P 1'
#
loop_
_entity.id
_entity.type
_entity.pdbx_description
1 polymer ?
#
loop_
_entity_poly.entity_id
_entity_poly.type
_entity_poly.pdbx_seq_one_letter_code
_entity_poly.pdbx_strand_id
1 'polypeptide(L)'
;MIQMQTTLAAADNSGARELMCIKVLGGSKRRYAHIGDIIKVSIKEAIPRGKVKKGEVYDAVVVRTRKGVRRPDGSLIRFDGNAAVLLNNKLEPIGTRIFGPVTRELRTEKFMKIVSLAPEVL
;
A
#
# COMPACT_ATOMS: atom_id res chain seq x y z
N MET A 1 -8.30 6.19 -6.25
CA MET A 1 -6.98 6.56 -6.79
C MET A 1 -6.19 7.34 -5.75
N ILE A 2 -4.89 7.17 -5.78
CA ILE A 2 -3.99 7.81 -4.83
C ILE A 2 -3.19 8.87 -5.55
N GLN A 3 -3.12 10.05 -4.99
CA GLN A 3 -2.31 11.15 -5.51
C GLN A 3 -1.45 11.73 -4.38
N MET A 4 -0.61 12.71 -4.73
CA MET A 4 0.17 13.41 -3.70
C MET A 4 -0.75 13.98 -2.63
N GLN A 5 -0.34 13.89 -1.37
CA GLN A 5 -1.06 14.34 -0.18
C GLN A 5 -2.28 13.48 0.21
N THR A 6 -2.53 12.36 -0.48
CA THR A 6 -3.57 11.42 -0.05
C THR A 6 -3.13 10.70 1.22
N THR A 7 -4.01 10.64 2.19
CA THR A 7 -3.78 9.90 3.44
C THR A 7 -4.23 8.46 3.29
N LEU A 8 -3.41 7.53 3.74
CA LEU A 8 -3.70 6.09 3.67
C LEU A 8 -3.49 5.44 5.03
N ALA A 9 -4.18 4.33 5.27
CA ALA A 9 -3.90 3.48 6.40
C ALA A 9 -2.75 2.55 6.08
N ALA A 10 -1.94 2.19 7.07
CA ALA A 10 -0.94 1.13 6.91
C ALA A 10 -1.63 -0.21 7.11
N ALA A 11 -1.45 -1.13 6.16
CA ALA A 11 -2.10 -2.44 6.19
C ALA A 11 -1.17 -3.54 6.71
N ASP A 12 -0.15 -3.17 7.46
CA ASP A 12 0.82 -4.13 7.98
C ASP A 12 1.10 -3.87 9.48
N ASN A 13 1.91 -4.76 10.06
CA ASN A 13 2.29 -4.67 11.47
C ASN A 13 3.66 -4.01 11.68
N SER A 14 4.08 -3.16 10.75
CA SER A 14 5.35 -2.43 10.88
C SER A 14 5.35 -1.41 12.03
N GLY A 15 4.17 -1.02 12.49
CA GLY A 15 4.00 -0.01 13.52
C GLY A 15 3.45 1.31 13.00
N ALA A 16 3.45 1.52 11.71
CA ALA A 16 2.82 2.70 11.12
C ALA A 16 1.30 2.56 11.19
N ARG A 17 0.62 3.68 11.44
CA ARG A 17 -0.85 3.75 11.45
C ARG A 17 -1.38 4.56 10.30
N GLU A 18 -0.80 5.72 10.07
CA GLU A 18 -1.25 6.64 9.04
C GLU A 18 -0.08 7.07 8.17
N LEU A 19 -0.30 7.02 6.86
CA LEU A 19 0.69 7.35 5.83
C LEU A 19 0.15 8.47 4.97
N MET A 20 1.04 9.30 4.43
CA MET A 20 0.67 10.29 3.43
C MET A 20 1.52 10.09 2.18
N CYS A 21 0.85 9.97 1.03
CA CYS A 21 1.55 9.86 -0.24
C CYS A 21 2.24 11.19 -0.55
N ILE A 22 3.55 11.16 -0.73
CA ILE A 22 4.32 12.35 -1.09
C ILE A 22 4.73 12.35 -2.56
N LYS A 23 4.77 11.18 -3.21
CA LYS A 23 5.04 11.10 -4.63
C LYS A 23 4.54 9.77 -5.20
N VAL A 24 3.99 9.82 -6.42
CA VAL A 24 3.65 8.64 -7.19
C VAL A 24 4.82 8.32 -8.11
N LEU A 25 5.40 7.14 -7.96
CA LEU A 25 6.54 6.70 -8.75
C LEU A 25 6.10 6.11 -10.08
N GLY A 26 7.01 6.08 -11.07
CA GLY A 26 6.73 5.47 -12.35
C GLY A 26 6.73 6.43 -13.54
N GLY A 27 7.27 7.64 -13.38
CA GLY A 27 7.40 8.60 -14.44
C GLY A 27 7.18 10.03 -13.99
N SER A 28 7.79 10.99 -14.68
CA SER A 28 7.81 12.39 -14.26
C SER A 28 6.44 13.07 -14.29
N LYS A 29 5.49 12.53 -15.08
CA LYS A 29 4.14 13.11 -15.22
C LYS A 29 3.06 12.26 -14.57
N ARG A 30 3.42 11.22 -13.85
CA ARG A 30 2.44 10.34 -13.24
C ARG A 30 1.79 11.02 -12.04
N ARG A 31 0.46 11.13 -12.08
CA ARG A 31 -0.33 11.82 -11.04
C ARG A 31 -1.01 10.88 -10.07
N TYR A 32 -1.42 9.69 -10.51
CA TYR A 32 -2.28 8.80 -9.75
C TYR A 32 -1.68 7.41 -9.62
N ALA A 33 -1.84 6.81 -8.46
CA ALA A 33 -1.48 5.43 -8.22
C ALA A 33 -2.74 4.60 -8.05
N HIS A 34 -2.67 3.36 -8.53
CA HIS A 34 -3.71 2.36 -8.39
C HIS A 34 -3.19 1.20 -7.56
N ILE A 35 -4.04 0.20 -7.32
CA ILE A 35 -3.63 -1.01 -6.60
C ILE A 35 -2.45 -1.66 -7.35
N GLY A 36 -1.39 -1.99 -6.60
CA GLY A 36 -0.18 -2.56 -7.17
C GLY A 36 0.89 -1.56 -7.56
N ASP A 37 0.59 -0.27 -7.50
CA ASP A 37 1.58 0.76 -7.80
C ASP A 37 2.41 1.09 -6.56
N ILE A 38 3.68 1.46 -6.78
CA ILE A 38 4.60 1.85 -5.73
C ILE A 38 4.54 3.37 -5.58
N ILE A 39 4.42 3.83 -4.35
CA ILE A 39 4.42 5.24 -4.02
C ILE A 39 5.44 5.52 -2.93
N LYS A 40 5.82 6.79 -2.80
CA LYS A 40 6.65 7.26 -1.69
C LYS A 40 5.72 7.84 -0.63
N VAL A 41 5.88 7.41 0.61
CA VAL A 41 5.03 7.86 1.71
C VAL A 41 5.84 8.40 2.86
N SER A 42 5.23 9.34 3.59
CA SER A 42 5.74 9.85 4.86
C SER A 42 4.86 9.28 5.97
N ILE A 43 5.45 8.82 7.06
CA ILE A 43 4.71 8.28 8.18
C ILE A 43 4.19 9.43 9.02
N LYS A 44 2.87 9.57 9.11
CA LYS A 44 2.22 10.64 9.87
C LYS A 44 1.90 10.23 11.29
N GLU A 45 1.63 8.95 11.51
CA GLU A 45 1.32 8.43 12.82
C GLU A 45 1.86 7.00 12.95
N ALA A 46 2.53 6.70 14.06
CA ALA A 46 3.12 5.39 14.33
C ALA A 46 3.06 5.08 15.82
N ILE A 47 3.08 3.78 16.14
CA ILE A 47 3.16 3.35 17.54
C ILE A 47 4.59 3.59 18.07
N PRO A 48 4.76 3.88 19.37
CA PRO A 48 6.07 4.26 19.92
C PRO A 48 7.18 3.23 19.78
N ARG A 49 6.86 1.94 19.74
CA ARG A 49 7.85 0.84 19.69
C ARG A 49 7.81 0.06 18.37
N GLY A 50 7.30 0.65 17.32
CA GLY A 50 7.25 0.00 16.01
C GLY A 50 8.60 -0.02 15.31
N LYS A 51 8.66 -0.77 14.21
CA LYS A 51 9.85 -0.84 13.34
C LYS A 51 10.11 0.46 12.61
N VAL A 52 9.09 1.31 12.51
CA VAL A 52 9.15 2.60 11.81
C VAL A 52 8.72 3.71 12.76
N LYS A 53 9.14 4.93 12.47
CA LYS A 53 8.86 6.08 13.31
C LYS A 53 8.17 7.19 12.52
N LYS A 54 7.42 8.02 13.25
CA LYS A 54 6.78 9.21 12.67
C LYS A 54 7.81 10.09 11.98
N GLY A 55 7.47 10.56 10.79
CA GLY A 55 8.31 11.46 10.03
C GLY A 55 9.27 10.77 9.05
N GLU A 56 9.43 9.47 9.15
CA GLU A 56 10.27 8.73 8.21
C GLU A 56 9.61 8.60 6.85
N VAL A 57 10.41 8.39 5.82
CA VAL A 57 9.94 8.24 4.44
C VAL A 57 10.29 6.85 3.94
N TYR A 58 9.30 6.16 3.38
CA TYR A 58 9.46 4.80 2.85
C TYR A 58 8.77 4.65 1.50
N ASP A 59 9.19 3.63 0.76
CA ASP A 59 8.41 3.16 -0.38
C ASP A 59 7.26 2.32 0.14
N ALA A 60 6.14 2.35 -0.58
CA ALA A 60 4.97 1.54 -0.22
C ALA A 60 4.25 1.11 -1.48
N VAL A 61 3.58 -0.04 -1.40
CA VAL A 61 2.70 -0.50 -2.46
C VAL A 61 1.26 -0.33 -2.04
N VAL A 62 0.44 0.19 -2.94
CA VAL A 62 -0.99 0.40 -2.68
C VAL A 62 -1.70 -0.95 -2.77
N VAL A 63 -2.36 -1.37 -1.70
CA VAL A 63 -3.06 -2.66 -1.66
C VAL A 63 -4.58 -2.52 -1.70
N ARG A 64 -5.12 -1.38 -1.28
CA ARG A 64 -6.56 -1.10 -1.33
C ARG A 64 -6.79 0.36 -1.70
N THR A 65 -7.82 0.62 -2.50
CA THR A 65 -8.28 1.98 -2.79
C THR A 65 -9.80 2.02 -2.72
N ARG A 66 -10.34 3.20 -2.43
CA ARG A 66 -11.80 3.42 -2.45
C ARG A 66 -12.38 3.24 -3.84
N LYS A 67 -11.66 3.62 -4.86
CA LYS A 67 -12.09 3.44 -6.24
C LYS A 67 -12.12 1.96 -6.61
N GLY A 68 -11.20 1.17 -6.07
CA GLY A 68 -11.13 -0.26 -6.30
C GLY A 68 -10.59 -0.65 -7.67
N VAL A 69 -10.87 -1.88 -8.06
CA VAL A 69 -10.39 -2.48 -9.29
C VAL A 69 -11.57 -2.99 -10.10
N ARG A 70 -11.60 -2.65 -11.40
CA ARG A 70 -12.56 -3.21 -12.34
C ARG A 70 -11.87 -4.36 -13.09
N ARG A 71 -12.51 -5.52 -13.11
CA ARG A 71 -11.97 -6.69 -13.77
C ARG A 71 -12.54 -6.88 -15.18
N PRO A 72 -11.86 -7.67 -16.05
CA PRO A 72 -12.33 -7.88 -17.41
C PRO A 72 -13.72 -8.49 -17.54
N ASP A 73 -14.17 -9.25 -16.54
CA ASP A 73 -15.49 -9.86 -16.51
C ASP A 73 -16.61 -8.88 -16.14
N GLY A 74 -16.26 -7.61 -15.91
CA GLY A 74 -17.22 -6.60 -15.52
C GLY A 74 -17.43 -6.43 -14.03
N SER A 75 -16.85 -7.31 -13.18
CA SER A 75 -16.98 -7.15 -11.75
C SER A 75 -16.12 -6.01 -11.24
N LEU A 76 -16.54 -5.45 -10.09
CA LEU A 76 -15.85 -4.33 -9.46
C LEU A 76 -15.61 -4.66 -7.98
N ILE A 77 -14.36 -4.56 -7.54
CA ILE A 77 -13.98 -4.75 -6.16
C ILE A 77 -13.63 -3.38 -5.58
N ARG A 78 -14.36 -2.98 -4.53
CA ARG A 78 -14.17 -1.70 -3.85
C ARG A 78 -13.88 -1.93 -2.37
N PHE A 79 -13.23 -0.95 -1.77
CA PHE A 79 -12.88 -0.96 -0.35
C PHE A 79 -13.36 0.32 0.32
N ASP A 80 -13.49 0.29 1.65
CA ASP A 80 -13.97 1.45 2.41
C ASP A 80 -12.95 2.58 2.50
N GLY A 81 -11.67 2.27 2.28
CA GLY A 81 -10.61 3.26 2.37
C GLY A 81 -9.39 2.86 1.59
N ASN A 82 -8.39 3.73 1.63
CA ASN A 82 -7.11 3.50 0.98
C ASN A 82 -6.13 2.89 1.97
N ALA A 83 -5.33 1.92 1.53
CA ALA A 83 -4.32 1.31 2.37
C ALA A 83 -3.09 0.92 1.56
N ALA A 84 -1.94 0.93 2.23
CA ALA A 84 -0.66 0.58 1.61
C ALA A 84 0.16 -0.25 2.59
N VAL A 85 1.11 -1.01 2.02
CA VAL A 85 2.07 -1.81 2.78
C VAL A 85 3.45 -1.21 2.58
N LEU A 86 4.17 -0.97 3.68
CA LEU A 86 5.51 -0.40 3.62
C LEU A 86 6.52 -1.41 3.09
N LEU A 87 7.43 -0.92 2.27
CA LEU A 87 8.49 -1.71 1.64
C LEU A 87 9.86 -1.20 2.05
N ASN A 88 10.84 -2.11 2.07
CA ASN A 88 12.24 -1.73 2.26
C ASN A 88 12.88 -1.37 0.91
N ASN A 89 14.20 -1.13 0.91
CA ASN A 89 14.92 -0.77 -0.31
C ASN A 89 14.93 -1.87 -1.37
N LYS A 90 14.68 -3.11 -0.98
CA LYS A 90 14.61 -4.26 -1.88
C LYS A 90 13.18 -4.54 -2.35
N LEU A 91 12.24 -3.65 -2.05
CA LEU A 91 10.81 -3.78 -2.35
C LEU A 91 10.18 -5.00 -1.67
N GLU A 92 10.66 -5.35 -0.49
CA GLU A 92 10.08 -6.41 0.34
C GLU A 92 9.31 -5.79 1.50
N PRO A 93 8.23 -6.43 2.00
CA PRO A 93 7.48 -5.89 3.13
C PRO A 93 8.35 -5.76 4.38
N ILE A 94 8.25 -4.63 5.06
CA ILE A 94 8.93 -4.41 6.34
C ILE A 94 8.23 -5.23 7.43
N GLY A 95 6.91 -5.26 7.42
CA GLY A 95 6.12 -6.01 8.38
C GLY A 95 6.08 -7.50 8.07
N THR A 96 5.68 -8.28 9.06
CA THR A 96 5.56 -9.74 8.95
C THR A 96 4.12 -10.20 8.74
N ARG A 97 3.15 -9.30 8.87
CA ARG A 97 1.71 -9.61 8.70
C ARG A 97 1.04 -8.51 7.90
N ILE A 98 0.04 -8.91 7.14
CA ILE A 98 -0.81 -7.99 6.38
C ILE A 98 -2.20 -8.03 7.00
N PHE A 99 -2.80 -6.87 7.22
CA PHE A 99 -4.14 -6.75 7.78
C PHE A 99 -5.14 -6.46 6.67
N GLY A 100 -6.24 -7.20 6.69
CA GLY A 100 -7.31 -7.04 5.73
C GLY A 100 -7.02 -7.67 4.37
N PRO A 101 -8.00 -7.59 3.45
CA PRO A 101 -7.87 -8.23 2.15
C PRO A 101 -6.92 -7.47 1.22
N VAL A 102 -6.33 -8.20 0.29
CA VAL A 102 -5.62 -7.64 -0.87
C VAL A 102 -6.24 -8.18 -2.14
N THR A 103 -5.94 -7.59 -3.28
CA THR A 103 -6.48 -8.04 -4.57
C THR A 103 -5.49 -8.95 -5.29
N ARG A 104 -6.02 -9.77 -6.22
CA ARG A 104 -5.18 -10.65 -7.04
C ARG A 104 -4.24 -9.89 -7.97
N GLU A 105 -4.51 -8.63 -8.21
CA GLU A 105 -3.64 -7.78 -9.03
C GLU A 105 -2.22 -7.63 -8.46
N LEU A 106 -2.03 -7.97 -7.18
CA LEU A 106 -0.71 -8.00 -6.53
C LEU A 106 0.08 -9.28 -6.79
N ARG A 107 -0.49 -10.26 -7.50
CA ARG A 107 0.21 -11.52 -7.83
C ARG A 107 1.22 -11.32 -8.96
N THR A 108 2.23 -10.53 -8.69
CA THR A 108 3.40 -10.35 -9.56
C THR A 108 4.63 -10.81 -8.79
N GLU A 109 5.73 -11.05 -9.48
CA GLU A 109 6.98 -11.48 -8.82
C GLU A 109 7.38 -10.54 -7.69
N LYS A 110 7.17 -9.24 -7.86
CA LYS A 110 7.56 -8.24 -6.88
C LYS A 110 6.78 -8.35 -5.57
N PHE A 111 5.53 -8.75 -5.63
CA PHE A 111 4.62 -8.67 -4.48
C PHE A 111 4.07 -10.02 -4.01
N MET A 112 4.67 -11.13 -4.43
CA MET A 112 4.22 -12.46 -4.00
C MET A 112 4.28 -12.64 -2.49
N LYS A 113 5.27 -12.03 -1.83
CA LYS A 113 5.35 -12.11 -0.37
C LYS A 113 4.15 -11.44 0.30
N ILE A 114 3.67 -10.33 -0.26
CA ILE A 114 2.50 -9.62 0.26
C ILE A 114 1.26 -10.51 0.13
N VAL A 115 1.09 -11.14 -1.03
CA VAL A 115 -0.05 -12.04 -1.26
C VAL A 115 0.00 -13.22 -0.29
N SER A 116 1.18 -13.78 -0.05
CA SER A 116 1.32 -14.92 0.86
C SER A 116 1.06 -14.56 2.32
N LEU A 117 1.30 -13.32 2.71
CA LEU A 117 1.06 -12.85 4.07
C LEU A 117 -0.36 -12.34 4.31
N ALA A 118 -1.11 -12.12 3.25
CA ALA A 118 -2.46 -11.55 3.36
C ALA A 118 -3.45 -12.62 3.86
N PRO A 119 -4.38 -12.25 4.75
CA PRO A 119 -5.40 -13.20 5.24
C PRO A 119 -6.44 -13.55 4.19
N GLU A 120 -6.64 -12.68 3.20
CA GLU A 120 -7.63 -12.90 2.15
C GLU A 120 -7.17 -12.22 0.87
N VAL A 121 -7.34 -12.93 -0.26
CA VAL A 121 -7.00 -12.40 -1.58
C VAL A 121 -8.26 -12.38 -2.43
N LEU A 122 -8.71 -11.20 -2.79
CA LEU A 122 -9.90 -10.98 -3.62
C LEU A 122 -9.53 -10.81 -5.13
#